data_d2f9723881661d8d71cd87d2cec856a1
#
_entry.id   d2f9723881661d8d71cd87d2cec856a1
#
_cell.length_a   1.000
_cell.length_b   1.000
_cell.length_c   1.000
_cell.angle_alpha   90.00
_cell.angle_beta   90.00
_cell.angle_gamma   90.00
#
_symmetry.space_group_name_H-M   'P 1'
#
loop_
_entity.id
_entity.type
_entity.pdbx_description
1 polymer ?
#
loop_
_entity_poly.entity_id
_entity_poly.type
_entity_poly.pdbx_seq_one_letter_code
_entity_poly.pdbx_strand_id
1 'polypeptide(L)'
;SLIYKRFPAFPSIVVSSLVGAVFAVLFQPQAVRELAGNTAELGSAALLVKGVWISLFDGYVANSGNAFLDDLLSKGGMSSMLNTVWLIICALAFGGVLERTGILDHLLRKILQRVHSAAGLVGATVSTCITTNVLAADQFISVALPGRMFRDEYARRGLSRLNLSRTLEDSATLTSALIPWNT
;
A
#
# COMPACT_ATOMS: atom_id res chain seq x y z
N SER A 1 16.36 11.98 13.97
CA SER A 1 15.52 11.13 13.14
C SER A 1 14.05 11.29 13.54
N LEU A 2 13.17 11.51 12.56
CA LEU A 2 11.72 11.75 12.77
C LEU A 2 11.03 10.53 13.41
N ILE A 3 11.53 9.34 13.15
CA ILE A 3 11.03 8.07 13.72
C ILE A 3 11.20 8.04 15.24
N TYR A 4 12.33 8.56 15.77
CA TYR A 4 12.60 8.59 17.20
C TYR A 4 11.59 9.45 17.97
N LYS A 5 11.06 10.51 17.34
CA LYS A 5 10.05 11.41 17.92
C LYS A 5 8.60 10.91 17.74
N ARG A 6 8.40 9.66 17.29
CA ARG A 6 7.07 9.06 17.03
C ARG A 6 6.18 9.90 16.10
N PHE A 7 6.78 10.59 15.13
CA PHE A 7 6.00 11.27 14.10
C PHE A 7 5.24 10.24 13.25
N PRO A 8 4.01 10.57 12.79
CA PRO A 8 3.25 9.68 11.91
C PRO A 8 4.07 9.34 10.65
N ALA A 9 3.91 8.11 10.13
CA ALA A 9 4.72 7.60 9.02
C ALA A 9 4.61 8.46 7.76
N PHE A 10 3.38 8.86 7.40
CA PHE A 10 3.11 9.64 6.18
C PHE A 10 3.87 10.99 6.15
N PRO A 11 3.72 11.89 7.15
CA PRO A 11 4.51 13.13 7.16
C PRO A 11 6.02 12.90 7.18
N SER A 12 6.50 11.84 7.83
CA SER A 12 7.92 11.52 7.86
C SER A 12 8.46 11.17 6.49
N ILE A 13 7.70 10.41 5.69
CA ILE A 13 8.08 10.05 4.31
C ILE A 13 8.09 11.29 3.42
N VAL A 14 7.05 12.12 3.49
CA VAL A 14 6.97 13.36 2.69
C VAL A 14 8.13 14.31 2.99
N VAL A 15 8.42 14.54 4.28
CA VAL A 15 9.55 15.40 4.67
C VAL A 15 10.88 14.80 4.19
N SER A 16 11.06 13.49 4.31
CA SER A 16 12.28 12.82 3.85
C SER A 16 12.45 12.93 2.33
N SER A 17 11.37 12.80 1.56
CA SER A 17 11.39 12.97 0.10
C SER A 17 11.77 14.40 -0.29
N LEU A 18 11.21 15.41 0.39
CA LEU A 18 11.54 16.82 0.14
C LEU A 18 12.99 17.14 0.50
N VAL A 19 13.48 16.61 1.62
CA VAL A 19 14.89 16.75 2.01
C VAL A 19 15.79 16.09 0.96
N GLY A 20 15.46 14.87 0.50
CA GLY A 20 16.18 14.20 -0.57
C GLY A 20 16.22 15.02 -1.87
N ALA A 21 15.09 15.64 -2.25
CA ALA A 21 15.01 16.52 -3.41
C ALA A 21 15.94 17.75 -3.28
N VAL A 22 15.99 18.38 -2.11
CA VAL A 22 16.92 19.49 -1.84
C VAL A 22 18.38 19.04 -1.99
N PHE A 23 18.74 17.87 -1.41
CA PHE A 23 20.07 17.31 -1.57
C PHE A 23 20.41 16.98 -3.02
N ALA A 24 19.46 16.42 -3.79
CA ALA A 24 19.66 16.15 -5.21
C ALA A 24 19.97 17.43 -5.99
N VAL A 25 19.23 18.51 -5.75
CA VAL A 25 19.47 19.82 -6.40
C VAL A 25 20.83 20.41 -6.02
N LEU A 26 21.27 20.25 -4.76
CA LEU A 26 22.53 20.82 -4.30
C LEU A 26 23.75 20.03 -4.75
N PHE A 27 23.69 18.69 -4.71
CA PHE A 27 24.85 17.84 -4.98
C PHE A 27 24.88 17.24 -6.38
N GLN A 28 23.72 17.12 -7.05
CA GLN A 28 23.59 16.50 -8.38
C GLN A 28 22.73 17.34 -9.34
N PRO A 29 22.98 18.65 -9.51
CA PRO A 29 22.14 19.52 -10.33
C PRO A 29 22.11 19.10 -11.81
N GLN A 30 23.16 18.46 -12.32
CA GLN A 30 23.20 17.96 -13.69
C GLN A 30 22.23 16.81 -13.92
N ALA A 31 22.22 15.81 -13.06
CA ALA A 31 21.30 14.68 -13.14
C ALA A 31 19.83 15.14 -13.04
N VAL A 32 19.54 16.12 -12.18
CA VAL A 32 18.19 16.70 -12.05
C VAL A 32 17.79 17.46 -13.34
N ARG A 33 18.73 18.14 -14.01
CA ARG A 33 18.46 18.83 -15.30
C ARG A 33 18.26 17.86 -16.45
N GLU A 34 19.02 16.77 -16.50
CA GLU A 34 18.85 15.70 -17.48
C GLU A 34 17.46 15.06 -17.39
N LEU A 35 16.98 14.82 -16.19
CA LEU A 35 15.59 14.35 -15.93
C LEU A 35 14.54 15.36 -16.40
N ALA A 36 14.80 16.66 -16.27
CA ALA A 36 13.88 17.70 -16.73
C ALA A 36 13.71 17.74 -18.25
N GLY A 37 14.64 17.12 -18.99
CA GLY A 37 14.71 17.19 -20.46
C GLY A 37 15.14 18.55 -20.96
N ASN A 38 15.63 18.58 -22.21
CA ASN A 38 16.21 19.77 -22.83
C ASN A 38 15.12 20.74 -23.32
N THR A 39 14.47 21.45 -22.38
CA THR A 39 13.55 22.55 -22.71
C THR A 39 14.33 23.87 -22.68
N ALA A 40 14.78 24.31 -23.86
CA ALA A 40 15.60 25.52 -24.07
C ALA A 40 14.91 26.83 -23.60
N GLU A 41 13.62 26.80 -23.29
CA GLU A 41 12.84 27.99 -22.93
C GLU A 41 12.74 28.25 -21.43
N LEU A 42 13.14 27.30 -20.58
CA LEU A 42 13.00 27.41 -19.12
C LEU A 42 14.30 27.85 -18.46
N GLY A 43 14.23 28.85 -17.61
CA GLY A 43 15.38 29.28 -16.79
C GLY A 43 15.91 28.14 -15.91
N SER A 44 17.19 28.22 -15.55
CA SER A 44 17.90 27.14 -14.81
C SER A 44 17.20 26.70 -13.52
N ALA A 45 16.57 27.61 -12.78
CA ALA A 45 15.82 27.30 -11.57
C ALA A 45 14.52 26.52 -11.88
N ALA A 46 13.81 26.89 -12.94
CA ALA A 46 12.58 26.20 -13.35
C ALA A 46 12.86 24.78 -13.84
N LEU A 47 14.02 24.54 -14.49
CA LEU A 47 14.46 23.20 -14.88
C LEU A 47 14.73 22.31 -13.68
N LEU A 48 15.36 22.82 -12.63
CA LEU A 48 15.58 22.06 -11.39
C LEU A 48 14.27 21.68 -10.69
N VAL A 49 13.33 22.62 -10.60
CA VAL A 49 12.00 22.35 -10.03
C VAL A 49 11.26 21.31 -10.86
N LYS A 50 11.30 21.43 -12.19
CA LYS A 50 10.71 20.45 -13.12
C LYS A 50 11.34 19.06 -12.97
N GLY A 51 12.65 18.96 -12.86
CA GLY A 51 13.35 17.69 -12.69
C GLY A 51 13.00 17.01 -11.38
N VAL A 52 12.94 17.77 -10.29
CA VAL A 52 12.47 17.27 -9.00
C VAL A 52 11.02 16.77 -9.09
N TRP A 53 10.14 17.52 -9.75
CA TRP A 53 8.74 17.13 -9.92
C TRP A 53 8.59 15.84 -10.72
N ILE A 54 9.31 15.71 -11.83
CA ILE A 54 9.33 14.50 -12.64
C ILE A 54 9.85 13.31 -11.82
N SER A 55 10.95 13.51 -11.10
CA SER A 55 11.50 12.44 -10.25
C SER A 55 10.52 11.95 -9.19
N LEU A 56 9.75 12.83 -8.57
CA LEU A 56 8.74 12.47 -7.57
C LEU A 56 7.50 11.82 -8.21
N PHE A 57 7.11 12.26 -9.39
CA PHE A 57 5.89 11.79 -10.07
C PHE A 57 6.14 10.52 -10.89
N ASP A 58 7.10 10.55 -11.80
CA ASP A 58 7.40 9.42 -12.72
C ASP A 58 8.48 8.48 -12.18
N GLY A 59 9.26 8.97 -11.21
CA GLY A 59 10.38 8.22 -10.65
C GLY A 59 11.68 8.45 -11.39
N TYR A 60 12.65 7.58 -11.14
CA TYR A 60 13.97 7.61 -11.75
C TYR A 60 14.24 6.30 -12.50
N VAL A 61 14.69 6.40 -13.74
CA VAL A 61 15.13 5.26 -14.55
C VAL A 61 16.63 5.37 -14.71
N ALA A 62 17.37 4.42 -14.17
CA ALA A 62 18.81 4.34 -14.29
C ALA A 62 19.20 3.77 -15.66
N ASN A 63 20.29 4.28 -16.23
CA ASN A 63 20.89 3.76 -17.46
C ASN A 63 22.41 3.72 -17.29
N SER A 64 22.89 2.82 -16.44
CA SER A 64 24.31 2.64 -16.13
C SER A 64 25.01 1.65 -17.06
N GLY A 65 24.25 0.93 -17.91
CA GLY A 65 24.75 -0.15 -18.77
C GLY A 65 24.92 -1.48 -18.04
N ASN A 66 24.56 -1.57 -16.76
CA ASN A 66 24.54 -2.81 -16.01
C ASN A 66 23.11 -3.12 -15.59
N ALA A 67 22.52 -4.17 -16.19
CA ALA A 67 21.11 -4.53 -15.98
C ALA A 67 20.72 -4.72 -14.50
N PHE A 68 21.62 -5.25 -13.68
CA PHE A 68 21.37 -5.44 -12.26
C PHE A 68 21.32 -4.11 -11.48
N LEU A 69 22.23 -3.19 -11.78
CA LEU A 69 22.23 -1.85 -11.18
C LEU A 69 21.04 -1.01 -11.66
N ASP A 70 20.71 -1.13 -12.93
CA ASP A 70 19.59 -0.39 -13.52
C ASP A 70 18.25 -0.84 -12.91
N ASP A 71 18.05 -2.13 -12.66
CA ASP A 71 16.86 -2.65 -11.98
C ASP A 71 16.78 -2.21 -10.51
N LEU A 72 17.90 -2.21 -9.80
CA LEU A 72 17.97 -1.75 -8.42
C LEU A 72 17.70 -0.24 -8.25
N LEU A 73 18.22 0.56 -9.15
CA LEU A 73 18.17 2.03 -9.06
C LEU A 73 16.92 2.61 -9.72
N SER A 74 16.32 1.90 -10.69
CA SER A 74 15.09 2.34 -11.34
C SER A 74 13.90 2.10 -10.41
N LYS A 75 13.34 3.18 -9.92
CA LYS A 75 12.16 3.14 -9.04
C LYS A 75 11.07 4.05 -9.60
N GLY A 76 9.87 3.51 -9.68
CA GLY A 76 8.69 4.26 -10.08
C GLY A 76 8.35 5.34 -9.06
N GLY A 77 7.83 6.46 -9.55
CA GLY A 77 7.30 7.53 -8.72
C GLY A 77 5.84 7.31 -8.33
N MET A 78 5.16 8.42 -8.02
CA MET A 78 3.74 8.40 -7.64
C MET A 78 2.85 7.81 -8.75
N SER A 79 3.19 8.04 -10.03
CA SER A 79 2.44 7.53 -11.18
C SER A 79 2.35 6.00 -11.20
N SER A 80 3.41 5.29 -10.79
CA SER A 80 3.41 3.84 -10.71
C SER A 80 2.44 3.28 -9.63
N MET A 81 2.10 4.10 -8.64
CA MET A 81 1.17 3.74 -7.56
C MET A 81 -0.30 4.03 -7.90
N LEU A 82 -0.59 4.75 -8.99
CA LEU A 82 -1.97 5.12 -9.34
C LEU A 82 -2.85 3.90 -9.58
N ASN A 83 -2.34 2.85 -10.21
CA ASN A 83 -3.07 1.61 -10.41
C ASN A 83 -3.44 0.96 -9.07
N THR A 84 -2.51 0.94 -8.12
CA THR A 84 -2.75 0.42 -6.76
C THR A 84 -3.79 1.25 -6.02
N VAL A 85 -3.72 2.58 -6.10
CA VAL A 85 -4.71 3.48 -5.51
C VAL A 85 -6.09 3.24 -6.12
N TRP A 86 -6.18 3.11 -7.45
CA TRP A 86 -7.42 2.82 -8.16
C TRP A 86 -8.02 1.48 -7.71
N LEU A 87 -7.19 0.45 -7.60
CA LEU A 87 -7.61 -0.88 -7.13
C LEU A 87 -8.15 -0.79 -5.69
N ILE A 88 -7.49 -0.07 -4.80
CA ILE A 88 -7.96 0.13 -3.42
C ILE A 88 -9.33 0.83 -3.41
N ILE A 89 -9.52 1.87 -4.22
CA ILE A 89 -10.81 2.57 -4.33
C ILE A 89 -11.91 1.61 -4.79
N CYS A 90 -11.65 0.83 -5.84
CA CYS A 90 -12.60 -0.17 -6.34
C CYS A 90 -12.92 -1.24 -5.30
N ALA A 91 -11.90 -1.76 -4.59
CA ALA A 91 -12.08 -2.75 -3.54
C ALA A 91 -12.92 -2.21 -2.36
N LEU A 92 -12.66 -0.96 -1.97
CA LEU A 92 -13.44 -0.29 -0.91
C LEU A 92 -14.89 -0.03 -1.34
N ALA A 93 -15.11 0.39 -2.59
CA ALA A 93 -16.46 0.58 -3.14
C ALA A 93 -17.22 -0.74 -3.20
N PHE A 94 -16.60 -1.81 -3.72
CA PHE A 94 -17.17 -3.15 -3.78
C PHE A 94 -17.50 -3.69 -2.38
N GLY A 95 -16.56 -3.58 -1.44
CA GLY A 95 -16.78 -3.96 -0.05
C GLY A 95 -17.95 -3.19 0.59
N GLY A 96 -18.10 -1.89 0.29
CA GLY A 96 -19.21 -1.07 0.76
C GLY A 96 -20.57 -1.52 0.18
N VAL A 97 -20.61 -1.95 -1.08
CA VAL A 97 -21.83 -2.52 -1.69
C VAL A 97 -22.20 -3.84 -1.02
N LEU A 98 -21.23 -4.74 -0.80
CA LEU A 98 -21.46 -6.03 -0.14
C LEU A 98 -21.95 -5.87 1.31
N GLU A 99 -21.44 -4.86 2.01
CA GLU A 99 -21.89 -4.51 3.37
C GLU A 99 -23.35 -4.03 3.36
N ARG A 100 -23.70 -3.09 2.46
CA ARG A 100 -25.06 -2.56 2.33
C ARG A 100 -26.10 -3.58 1.85
N THR A 101 -25.70 -4.52 1.04
CA THR A 101 -26.60 -5.61 0.57
C THR A 101 -26.84 -6.69 1.61
N GLY A 102 -26.12 -6.66 2.76
CA GLY A 102 -26.22 -7.66 3.81
C GLY A 102 -25.57 -9.00 3.47
N ILE A 103 -24.87 -9.11 2.35
CA ILE A 103 -24.17 -10.35 1.95
C ILE A 103 -23.08 -10.68 2.96
N LEU A 104 -22.31 -9.67 3.40
CA LEU A 104 -21.26 -9.88 4.39
C LEU A 104 -21.83 -10.36 5.75
N ASP A 105 -22.95 -9.81 6.17
CA ASP A 105 -23.62 -10.24 7.41
C ASP A 105 -24.11 -11.69 7.31
N HIS A 106 -24.63 -12.08 6.15
CA HIS A 106 -25.08 -13.45 5.94
C HIS A 106 -23.90 -14.45 6.00
N LEU A 107 -22.79 -14.13 5.33
CA LEU A 107 -21.58 -14.95 5.36
C LEU A 107 -20.99 -15.01 6.77
N LEU A 108 -20.91 -13.87 7.45
CA LEU A 108 -20.42 -13.78 8.81
C LEU A 108 -21.25 -14.64 9.76
N ARG A 109 -22.57 -14.57 9.71
CA ARG A 109 -23.46 -15.39 10.55
C ARG A 109 -23.21 -16.87 10.36
N LYS A 110 -23.03 -17.36 9.12
CA LYS A 110 -22.72 -18.77 8.85
C LYS A 110 -21.38 -19.18 9.48
N ILE A 111 -20.36 -18.34 9.39
CA ILE A 111 -19.04 -18.59 9.99
C ILE A 111 -19.16 -18.61 11.53
N LEU A 112 -19.85 -17.61 12.12
CA LEU A 112 -19.97 -17.46 13.56
C LEU A 112 -20.79 -18.56 14.23
N GLN A 113 -21.70 -19.23 13.51
CA GLN A 113 -22.43 -20.39 14.03
C GLN A 113 -21.51 -21.50 14.53
N ARG A 114 -20.30 -21.59 14.01
CA ARG A 114 -19.28 -22.59 14.39
C ARG A 114 -18.20 -22.04 15.32
N VAL A 115 -18.26 -20.77 15.64
CA VAL A 115 -17.20 -20.06 16.37
C VAL A 115 -17.72 -19.56 17.71
N HIS A 116 -17.37 -20.26 18.80
CA HIS A 116 -17.83 -19.94 20.14
C HIS A 116 -16.78 -19.28 21.02
N SER A 117 -15.49 -19.31 20.63
CA SER A 117 -14.37 -18.76 21.40
C SER A 117 -13.69 -17.58 20.69
N ALA A 118 -12.92 -16.78 21.45
CA ALA A 118 -12.08 -15.72 20.87
C ALA A 118 -11.00 -16.30 19.93
N ALA A 119 -10.38 -17.41 20.31
CA ALA A 119 -9.41 -18.11 19.45
C ALA A 119 -10.07 -18.64 18.17
N GLY A 120 -11.30 -19.16 18.25
CA GLY A 120 -12.06 -19.54 17.07
C GLY A 120 -12.38 -18.39 16.15
N LEU A 121 -12.64 -17.17 16.68
CA LEU A 121 -12.86 -15.97 15.89
C LEU A 121 -11.59 -15.57 15.13
N VAL A 122 -10.44 -15.59 15.79
CA VAL A 122 -9.14 -15.33 15.14
C VAL A 122 -8.89 -16.37 14.04
N GLY A 123 -9.08 -17.66 14.32
CA GLY A 123 -8.95 -18.74 13.34
C GLY A 123 -9.88 -18.59 12.14
N ALA A 124 -11.14 -18.18 12.36
CA ALA A 124 -12.09 -17.90 11.29
C ALA A 124 -11.65 -16.69 10.44
N THR A 125 -11.13 -15.63 11.06
CA THR A 125 -10.58 -14.47 10.36
C THR A 125 -9.41 -14.88 9.48
N VAL A 126 -8.44 -15.61 10.02
CA VAL A 126 -7.27 -16.15 9.29
C VAL A 126 -7.71 -16.98 8.09
N SER A 127 -8.61 -17.95 8.31
CA SER A 127 -9.11 -18.81 7.23
C SER A 127 -9.83 -18.02 6.14
N THR A 128 -10.59 -16.99 6.52
CA THR A 128 -11.28 -16.12 5.55
C THR A 128 -10.26 -15.30 4.76
N CYS A 129 -9.23 -14.74 5.39
CA CYS A 129 -8.16 -14.00 4.72
C CYS A 129 -7.43 -14.86 3.69
N ILE A 130 -7.01 -16.07 4.08
CA ILE A 130 -6.31 -17.00 3.19
C ILE A 130 -7.22 -17.41 2.02
N THR A 131 -8.49 -17.74 2.30
CA THR A 131 -9.44 -18.10 1.25
C THR A 131 -9.66 -16.95 0.27
N THR A 132 -9.84 -15.73 0.77
CA THR A 132 -9.99 -14.54 -0.07
C THR A 132 -8.73 -14.28 -0.89
N ASN A 133 -7.55 -14.47 -0.30
CA ASN A 133 -6.26 -14.31 -0.96
C ASN A 133 -6.10 -15.29 -2.15
N VAL A 134 -6.49 -16.53 -1.96
CA VAL A 134 -6.45 -17.56 -3.01
C VAL A 134 -7.47 -17.27 -4.13
N LEU A 135 -8.68 -16.84 -3.76
CA LEU A 135 -9.78 -16.65 -4.72
C LEU A 135 -9.72 -15.31 -5.44
N ALA A 136 -9.39 -14.23 -4.74
CA ALA A 136 -9.34 -12.89 -5.32
C ALA A 136 -8.02 -12.57 -6.01
N ALA A 137 -6.97 -13.34 -5.72
CA ALA A 137 -5.61 -13.10 -6.23
C ALA A 137 -5.12 -11.65 -5.98
N ASP A 138 -5.60 -11.04 -4.91
CA ASP A 138 -5.30 -9.66 -4.55
C ASP A 138 -5.20 -9.47 -3.04
N GLN A 139 -4.07 -8.92 -2.59
CA GLN A 139 -3.76 -8.68 -1.20
C GLN A 139 -4.69 -7.64 -0.56
N PHE A 140 -5.03 -6.57 -1.28
CA PHE A 140 -5.83 -5.47 -0.70
C PHE A 140 -7.27 -5.90 -0.44
N ILE A 141 -7.86 -6.67 -1.34
CA ILE A 141 -9.20 -7.25 -1.17
C ILE A 141 -9.19 -8.22 0.02
N SER A 142 -8.12 -9.01 0.16
CA SER A 142 -7.97 -10.02 1.21
C SER A 142 -7.81 -9.43 2.61
N VAL A 143 -7.38 -8.18 2.72
CA VAL A 143 -7.36 -7.40 3.97
C VAL A 143 -8.67 -6.64 4.17
N ALA A 144 -9.14 -5.94 3.14
CA ALA A 144 -10.27 -5.01 3.26
C ALA A 144 -11.59 -5.72 3.52
N LEU A 145 -11.86 -6.84 2.83
CA LEU A 145 -13.12 -7.55 2.95
C LEU A 145 -13.29 -8.25 4.30
N PRO A 146 -12.35 -9.09 4.78
CA PRO A 146 -12.45 -9.67 6.12
C PRO A 146 -12.37 -8.62 7.23
N GLY A 147 -11.58 -7.55 7.02
CA GLY A 147 -11.47 -6.46 7.98
C GLY A 147 -12.82 -5.78 8.25
N ARG A 148 -13.62 -5.53 7.22
CA ARG A 148 -14.98 -5.00 7.36
C ARG A 148 -15.93 -6.03 7.99
N MET A 149 -15.85 -7.27 7.53
CA MET A 149 -16.73 -8.34 7.97
C MET A 149 -16.59 -8.66 9.45
N PHE A 150 -15.38 -8.74 9.99
CA PHE A 150 -15.14 -9.13 11.38
C PHE A 150 -15.05 -7.97 12.37
N ARG A 151 -15.00 -6.72 11.92
CA ARG A 151 -14.78 -5.54 12.76
C ARG A 151 -15.71 -5.44 13.95
N ASP A 152 -17.01 -5.58 13.71
CA ASP A 152 -18.02 -5.40 14.74
C ASP A 152 -18.08 -6.61 15.69
N GLU A 153 -17.77 -7.80 15.20
CA GLU A 153 -17.71 -9.01 16.04
C GLU A 153 -16.53 -9.01 17.01
N TYR A 154 -15.35 -8.51 16.56
CA TYR A 154 -14.22 -8.30 17.48
C TYR A 154 -14.58 -7.32 18.60
N ALA A 155 -15.24 -6.21 18.26
CA ALA A 155 -15.71 -5.24 19.24
C ALA A 155 -16.74 -5.85 20.22
N ARG A 156 -17.70 -6.64 19.72
CA ARG A 156 -18.73 -7.32 20.53
C ARG A 156 -18.14 -8.32 21.52
N ARG A 157 -17.03 -8.97 21.18
CA ARG A 157 -16.31 -9.92 22.05
C ARG A 157 -15.24 -9.25 22.93
N GLY A 158 -15.18 -7.92 22.98
CA GLY A 158 -14.22 -7.17 23.78
C GLY A 158 -12.78 -7.26 23.31
N LEU A 159 -12.54 -7.71 22.07
CA LEU A 159 -11.22 -7.75 21.47
C LEU A 159 -10.85 -6.37 20.89
N SER A 160 -9.60 -5.96 21.10
CA SER A 160 -9.15 -4.66 20.60
C SER A 160 -9.09 -4.63 19.06
N ARG A 161 -9.28 -3.46 18.48
CA ARG A 161 -9.10 -3.24 17.02
C ARG A 161 -7.68 -3.58 16.54
N LEU A 162 -6.70 -3.46 17.44
CA LEU A 162 -5.32 -3.85 17.14
C LEU A 162 -5.16 -5.35 16.92
N ASN A 163 -5.93 -6.18 17.63
CA ASN A 163 -5.91 -7.63 17.43
C ASN A 163 -6.44 -7.99 16.04
N LEU A 164 -7.52 -7.34 15.60
CA LEU A 164 -8.02 -7.54 14.25
C LEU A 164 -6.99 -7.10 13.19
N SER A 165 -6.41 -5.90 13.33
CA SER A 165 -5.41 -5.38 12.40
C SER A 165 -4.21 -6.31 12.28
N ARG A 166 -3.68 -6.81 13.40
CA ARG A 166 -2.58 -7.79 13.39
C ARG A 166 -2.97 -9.11 12.74
N THR A 167 -4.16 -9.62 13.07
CA THR A 167 -4.63 -10.87 12.46
C THR A 167 -4.76 -10.75 10.95
N LEU A 168 -5.26 -9.61 10.45
CA LEU A 168 -5.37 -9.34 9.01
C LEU A 168 -4.00 -9.25 8.36
N GLU A 169 -3.07 -8.52 8.97
CA GLU A 169 -1.72 -8.35 8.44
C GLU A 169 -0.95 -9.66 8.41
N ASP A 170 -0.96 -10.40 9.51
CA ASP A 170 -0.24 -11.68 9.63
C ASP A 170 -0.85 -12.77 8.73
N SER A 171 -2.16 -12.72 8.43
CA SER A 171 -2.82 -13.72 7.62
C SER A 171 -2.94 -13.35 6.14
N ALA A 172 -3.33 -12.13 5.81
CA ALA A 172 -3.53 -11.74 4.41
C ALA A 172 -2.22 -11.28 3.75
N THR A 173 -1.47 -10.38 4.40
CA THR A 173 -0.27 -9.79 3.80
C THR A 173 0.86 -10.81 3.69
N LEU A 174 1.14 -11.58 4.76
CA LEU A 174 2.22 -12.56 4.72
C LEU A 174 1.93 -13.74 3.81
N THR A 175 0.67 -14.20 3.75
CA THR A 175 0.31 -15.34 2.91
C THR A 175 0.20 -14.97 1.44
N SER A 176 -0.02 -13.70 1.09
CA SER A 176 -0.07 -13.26 -0.31
C SER A 176 1.22 -13.58 -1.07
N ALA A 177 2.36 -13.41 -0.42
CA ALA A 177 3.67 -13.72 -1.00
C ALA A 177 3.90 -15.23 -1.27
N LEU A 178 3.11 -16.10 -0.63
CA LEU A 178 3.21 -17.57 -0.82
C LEU A 178 2.30 -18.07 -1.94
N ILE A 179 1.43 -17.21 -2.48
CA ILE A 179 0.47 -17.58 -3.52
C ILE A 179 1.02 -17.12 -4.87
N PRO A 180 1.39 -18.05 -5.79
CA PRO A 180 2.13 -17.72 -7.01
C PRO A 180 1.41 -16.77 -7.99
N TRP A 181 0.09 -16.69 -7.91
CA TRP A 181 -0.74 -15.83 -8.78
C TRP A 181 -1.24 -14.56 -8.09
N ASN A 182 -0.81 -14.30 -6.88
CA ASN A 182 -1.16 -13.09 -6.13
C ASN A 182 -0.10 -12.02 -6.40
N THR A 183 -0.52 -10.88 -6.91
CA THR A 183 0.35 -9.74 -7.29
C THR A 183 0.26 -8.61 -6.29
#